data_c927144b83b4c11bd63cd1b2d418d526
#
_entry.id   c927144b83b4c11bd63cd1b2d418d526
#
_cell.length_a   1.000
_cell.length_b   1.000
_cell.length_c   1.000
_cell.angle_alpha   90.00
_cell.angle_beta   90.00
_cell.angle_gamma   90.00
#
_symmetry.space_group_name_H-M   'P 1'
#
loop_
_entity.id
_entity.type
_entity.pdbx_description
1 polymer ?
#
loop_
_entity_poly.entity_id
_entity_poly.type
_entity_poly.pdbx_seq_one_letter_code
_entity_poly.pdbx_strand_id
1 'polypeptide(L)'
;MPGTGRLEGRRVAVLLEEGFEDLEFWVTVMRLREEGALVTVIAPKAGVEFHGKHALTATSDAAVGDVRSGDVDTVVVPGGWAPDKLRRSAEVIRLVRETHDAGKIVGMICHAGLVGISAGIVAGRRATGSLGIKDDLVNAGATWVDEPSLRDGNLVWGRVVEDIPAFCRELVNALAER
;
A
#
# COMPACT_ATOMS: atom_id res chain seq x y z
N MET A 1 6.70 28.35 9.02
CA MET A 1 7.51 27.50 8.14
C MET A 1 6.90 26.13 8.17
N PRO A 2 6.41 25.54 7.06
CA PRO A 2 6.16 24.11 7.05
C PRO A 2 7.53 23.46 7.34
N GLY A 3 7.59 22.60 8.35
CA GLY A 3 8.78 21.82 8.60
C GLY A 3 9.12 21.01 7.37
N THR A 4 10.38 20.94 7.01
CA THR A 4 10.87 20.04 5.97
C THR A 4 10.54 18.63 6.42
N GLY A 5 9.49 18.05 5.85
CA GLY A 5 9.10 16.67 6.13
C GLY A 5 10.22 15.72 5.66
N ARG A 6 10.29 14.54 6.26
CA ARG A 6 11.32 13.54 5.95
C ARG A 6 11.20 12.96 4.52
N LEU A 7 10.05 13.18 3.86
CA LEU A 7 9.71 12.63 2.55
C LEU A 7 9.55 13.72 1.47
N GLU A 8 10.16 14.86 1.66
CA GLU A 8 10.09 15.97 0.69
C GLU A 8 10.45 15.49 -0.72
N GLY A 9 9.53 15.70 -1.67
CA GLY A 9 9.71 15.31 -3.07
C GLY A 9 9.53 13.82 -3.38
N ARG A 10 9.29 12.95 -2.39
CA ARG A 10 8.99 11.53 -2.62
C ARG A 10 7.60 11.37 -3.25
N ARG A 11 7.52 10.62 -4.34
CA ARG A 11 6.29 10.37 -5.10
C ARG A 11 5.68 9.05 -4.64
N VAL A 12 4.51 9.13 -4.03
CA VAL A 12 3.81 7.97 -3.47
C VAL A 12 2.48 7.76 -4.18
N ALA A 13 2.27 6.60 -4.77
CA ALA A 13 0.98 6.18 -5.27
C ALA A 13 0.25 5.36 -4.19
N VAL A 14 -0.96 5.78 -3.83
CA VAL A 14 -1.83 5.03 -2.92
C VAL A 14 -2.99 4.47 -3.73
N LEU A 15 -3.13 3.14 -3.73
CA LEU A 15 -4.20 2.45 -4.45
C LEU A 15 -5.55 2.65 -3.77
N LEU A 16 -6.58 2.84 -4.60
CA LEU A 16 -7.96 3.06 -4.16
C LEU A 16 -8.90 2.15 -4.95
N GLU A 17 -9.85 1.53 -4.27
CA GLU A 17 -10.96 0.78 -4.87
C GLU A 17 -12.12 0.71 -3.88
N GLU A 18 -13.30 0.42 -4.36
CA GLU A 18 -14.53 0.33 -3.57
C GLU A 18 -14.41 -0.66 -2.41
N GLY A 19 -14.78 -0.22 -1.21
CA GLY A 19 -14.69 -0.99 0.01
C GLY A 19 -13.30 -0.95 0.66
N PHE A 20 -12.50 0.09 0.38
CA PHE A 20 -11.24 0.31 1.08
C PHE A 20 -11.46 0.45 2.60
N GLU A 21 -10.48 0.10 3.39
CA GLU A 21 -10.54 0.39 4.83
C GLU A 21 -10.27 1.86 5.06
N ASP A 22 -11.22 2.57 5.66
CA ASP A 22 -11.27 4.02 5.75
C ASP A 22 -10.03 4.62 6.43
N LEU A 23 -9.65 4.07 7.59
CA LEU A 23 -8.53 4.60 8.37
C LEU A 23 -7.18 4.18 7.77
N GLU A 24 -7.07 2.97 7.26
CA GLU A 24 -5.83 2.51 6.61
C GLU A 24 -5.48 3.36 5.39
N PHE A 25 -6.49 3.80 4.66
CA PHE A 25 -6.31 4.72 3.54
C PHE A 25 -6.03 6.14 4.02
N TRP A 26 -6.96 6.76 4.76
CA TRP A 26 -6.88 8.18 5.07
C TRP A 26 -5.75 8.53 6.02
N VAL A 27 -5.54 7.76 7.09
CA VAL A 27 -4.43 8.04 8.02
C VAL A 27 -3.09 7.89 7.32
N THR A 28 -2.94 6.88 6.47
CA THR A 28 -1.69 6.69 5.69
C THR A 28 -1.46 7.84 4.72
N VAL A 29 -2.49 8.26 3.95
CA VAL A 29 -2.40 9.41 3.04
C VAL A 29 -2.02 10.69 3.80
N MET A 30 -2.70 10.97 4.91
CA MET A 30 -2.43 12.17 5.71
C MET A 30 -1.02 12.15 6.30
N ARG A 31 -0.59 10.99 6.82
CA ARG A 31 0.75 10.84 7.39
C ARG A 31 1.86 11.06 6.36
N LEU A 32 1.69 10.51 5.17
CA LEU A 32 2.65 10.71 4.07
C LEU A 32 2.71 12.17 3.62
N ARG A 33 1.55 12.82 3.50
CA ARG A 33 1.47 14.25 3.16
C ARG A 33 2.09 15.14 4.23
N GLU A 34 1.87 14.83 5.52
CA GLU A 34 2.50 15.52 6.65
C GLU A 34 4.03 15.48 6.56
N GLU A 35 4.58 14.35 6.10
CA GLU A 35 6.03 14.19 5.89
C GLU A 35 6.55 14.80 4.59
N GLY A 36 5.70 15.49 3.82
CA GLY A 36 6.10 16.18 2.59
C GLY A 36 6.07 15.35 1.32
N ALA A 37 5.53 14.14 1.35
CA ALA A 37 5.41 13.31 0.17
C ALA A 37 4.37 13.86 -0.82
N LEU A 38 4.66 13.70 -2.10
CA LEU A 38 3.71 13.94 -3.20
C LEU A 38 2.83 12.69 -3.37
N VAL A 39 1.67 12.72 -2.75
CA VAL A 39 0.74 11.56 -2.74
C VAL A 39 -0.26 11.70 -3.88
N THR A 40 -0.28 10.71 -4.76
CA THR A 40 -1.28 10.53 -5.83
C THR A 40 -2.16 9.34 -5.50
N VAL A 41 -3.45 9.54 -5.44
CA VAL A 41 -4.44 8.47 -5.25
C VAL A 41 -4.76 7.87 -6.61
N ILE A 42 -4.49 6.59 -6.80
CA ILE A 42 -4.68 5.89 -8.07
C ILE A 42 -5.70 4.76 -7.96
N ALA A 43 -6.54 4.63 -8.97
CA ALA A 43 -7.60 3.63 -9.04
C ALA A 43 -7.71 3.08 -10.47
N PRO A 44 -8.57 2.09 -10.75
CA PRO A 44 -8.81 1.64 -12.12
C PRO A 44 -9.24 2.75 -13.07
N LYS A 45 -9.90 3.80 -12.57
CA LYS A 45 -10.33 4.99 -13.34
C LYS A 45 -9.99 6.26 -12.57
N ALA A 46 -9.60 7.30 -13.30
CA ALA A 46 -9.36 8.64 -12.74
C ALA A 46 -10.67 9.40 -12.50
N GLY A 47 -10.68 10.29 -11.50
CA GLY A 47 -11.80 11.20 -11.22
C GLY A 47 -13.06 10.50 -10.70
N VAL A 48 -12.94 9.28 -10.17
CA VAL A 48 -14.05 8.49 -9.63
C VAL A 48 -14.02 8.53 -8.11
N GLU A 49 -15.18 8.74 -7.50
CA GLU A 49 -15.37 8.62 -6.05
C GLU A 49 -15.63 7.17 -5.68
N PHE A 50 -14.93 6.71 -4.66
CA PHE A 50 -15.06 5.38 -4.05
C PHE A 50 -15.47 5.51 -2.59
N HIS A 51 -16.17 4.49 -2.08
CA HIS A 51 -16.65 4.44 -0.70
C HIS A 51 -15.87 3.42 0.11
N GLY A 52 -15.45 3.83 1.29
CA GLY A 52 -14.83 2.93 2.27
C GLY A 52 -15.85 2.04 2.96
N LYS A 53 -15.36 1.07 3.70
CA LYS A 53 -16.19 0.15 4.51
C LYS A 53 -17.08 0.86 5.51
N HIS A 54 -16.65 2.01 6.03
CA HIS A 54 -17.30 2.79 7.07
C HIS A 54 -17.81 4.15 6.57
N ALA A 55 -18.05 4.24 5.25
CA ALA A 55 -18.70 5.34 4.55
C ALA A 55 -17.87 6.64 4.40
N LEU A 56 -16.59 6.66 4.69
CA LEU A 56 -15.74 7.73 4.17
C LEU A 56 -15.56 7.56 2.67
N THR A 57 -15.41 8.67 1.97
CA THR A 57 -15.20 8.65 0.52
C THR A 57 -13.80 9.14 0.16
N ALA A 58 -13.32 8.75 -1.00
CA ALA A 58 -12.10 9.25 -1.60
C ALA A 58 -12.25 9.27 -3.11
N THR A 59 -11.64 10.28 -3.76
CA THR A 59 -11.65 10.41 -5.21
C THR A 59 -10.27 10.10 -5.75
N SER A 60 -10.20 9.33 -6.83
CA SER A 60 -8.95 9.02 -7.51
C SER A 60 -8.42 10.20 -8.32
N ASP A 61 -7.12 10.46 -8.23
CA ASP A 61 -6.42 11.50 -8.99
C ASP A 61 -6.06 11.02 -10.40
N ALA A 62 -5.69 9.74 -10.54
CA ALA A 62 -5.23 9.16 -11.80
C ALA A 62 -5.72 7.72 -11.99
N ALA A 63 -5.76 7.27 -13.24
CA ALA A 63 -6.00 5.86 -13.56
C ALA A 63 -4.68 5.07 -13.42
N VAL A 64 -4.74 3.87 -12.83
CA VAL A 64 -3.55 3.02 -12.63
C VAL A 64 -2.89 2.63 -13.96
N GLY A 65 -3.67 2.54 -15.05
CA GLY A 65 -3.15 2.26 -16.39
C GLY A 65 -2.22 3.33 -16.93
N ASP A 66 -2.36 4.57 -16.45
CA ASP A 66 -1.55 5.72 -16.88
C ASP A 66 -0.30 5.91 -16.02
N VAL A 67 -0.18 5.18 -14.90
CA VAL A 67 0.96 5.28 -13.96
C VAL A 67 1.96 4.16 -14.23
N ARG A 68 3.23 4.54 -14.31
CA ARG A 68 4.35 3.61 -14.49
C ARG A 68 5.19 3.53 -13.21
N SER A 69 5.90 2.44 -13.02
CA SER A 69 6.82 2.28 -11.88
C SER A 69 7.92 3.34 -11.83
N GLY A 70 8.28 3.94 -12.97
CA GLY A 70 9.22 5.08 -13.06
C GLY A 70 8.66 6.38 -12.48
N ASP A 71 7.36 6.54 -12.43
CA ASP A 71 6.68 7.77 -11.99
C ASP A 71 6.55 7.85 -10.46
N VAL A 72 6.79 6.76 -9.75
CA VAL A 72 6.60 6.64 -8.30
C VAL A 72 7.86 6.14 -7.61
N ASP A 73 8.01 6.46 -6.34
CA ASP A 73 9.07 5.95 -5.47
C ASP A 73 8.52 4.86 -4.54
N THR A 74 7.19 4.80 -4.41
CA THR A 74 6.49 3.78 -3.62
C THR A 74 5.07 3.57 -4.12
N VAL A 75 4.57 2.36 -3.92
CA VAL A 75 3.14 2.02 -4.03
C VAL A 75 2.65 1.55 -2.66
N VAL A 76 1.52 2.07 -2.22
CA VAL A 76 0.86 1.68 -0.97
C VAL A 76 -0.50 1.08 -1.28
N VAL A 77 -0.79 -0.06 -0.66
CA VAL A 77 -2.06 -0.77 -0.79
C VAL A 77 -2.75 -0.82 0.57
N PRO A 78 -3.83 -0.07 0.77
CA PRO A 78 -4.71 -0.21 1.93
C PRO A 78 -5.49 -1.51 1.88
N GLY A 79 -6.03 -1.92 3.03
CA GLY A 79 -6.85 -3.10 3.14
C GLY A 79 -8.35 -2.85 2.92
N GLY A 80 -9.16 -3.50 3.73
CA GLY A 80 -10.60 -3.59 3.55
C GLY A 80 -10.99 -4.67 2.54
N TRP A 81 -12.04 -4.44 1.76
CA TRP A 81 -12.48 -5.32 0.67
C TRP A 81 -11.83 -4.94 -0.67
N ALA A 82 -11.23 -3.76 -0.75
CA ALA A 82 -10.59 -3.25 -1.96
C ALA A 82 -9.50 -4.18 -2.52
N PRO A 83 -8.61 -4.80 -1.73
CA PRO A 83 -7.57 -5.69 -2.24
C PRO A 83 -8.09 -6.87 -3.07
N ASP A 84 -9.26 -7.44 -2.72
CA ASP A 84 -9.86 -8.50 -3.53
C ASP A 84 -10.25 -8.02 -4.94
N LYS A 85 -10.66 -6.76 -5.07
CA LYS A 85 -10.97 -6.13 -6.36
C LYS A 85 -9.71 -5.69 -7.08
N LEU A 86 -8.79 -5.02 -6.39
CA LEU A 86 -7.53 -4.53 -6.94
C LEU A 86 -6.70 -5.65 -7.56
N ARG A 87 -6.65 -6.83 -6.92
CA ARG A 87 -5.89 -7.98 -7.41
C ARG A 87 -6.40 -8.53 -8.75
N ARG A 88 -7.61 -8.17 -9.18
CA ARG A 88 -8.20 -8.57 -10.46
C ARG A 88 -7.74 -7.68 -11.63
N SER A 89 -7.15 -6.51 -11.36
CA SER A 89 -6.64 -5.59 -12.37
C SER A 89 -5.21 -5.95 -12.76
N ALA A 90 -5.00 -6.24 -14.04
CA ALA A 90 -3.67 -6.52 -14.58
C ALA A 90 -2.72 -5.32 -14.43
N GLU A 91 -3.26 -4.10 -14.56
CA GLU A 91 -2.50 -2.85 -14.41
C GLU A 91 -2.02 -2.66 -12.96
N VAL A 92 -2.87 -2.95 -11.96
CA VAL A 92 -2.49 -2.91 -10.54
C VAL A 92 -1.36 -3.91 -10.27
N ILE A 93 -1.54 -5.14 -10.70
CA ILE A 93 -0.56 -6.22 -10.50
C ILE A 93 0.76 -5.89 -11.17
N ARG A 94 0.72 -5.37 -12.40
CA ARG A 94 1.91 -4.90 -13.12
C ARG A 94 2.63 -3.81 -12.35
N LEU A 95 1.92 -2.74 -11.92
CA LEU A 95 2.54 -1.62 -11.22
C LEU A 95 3.19 -2.05 -9.91
N VAL A 96 2.51 -2.87 -9.12
CA VAL A 96 3.04 -3.38 -7.83
C VAL A 96 4.29 -4.24 -8.07
N ARG A 97 4.24 -5.16 -9.02
CA ARG A 97 5.39 -6.01 -9.38
C ARG A 97 6.58 -5.19 -9.86
N GLU A 98 6.38 -4.32 -10.84
CA GLU A 98 7.45 -3.50 -11.39
C GLU A 98 8.08 -2.56 -10.35
N THR A 99 7.27 -2.01 -9.43
CA THR A 99 7.74 -1.19 -8.33
C THR A 99 8.64 -2.01 -7.39
N HIS A 100 8.19 -3.22 -7.03
CA HIS A 100 8.98 -4.14 -6.22
C HIS A 100 10.29 -4.54 -6.91
N ASP A 101 10.23 -4.94 -8.19
CA ASP A 101 11.39 -5.43 -8.93
C ASP A 101 12.44 -4.33 -9.19
N ALA A 102 12.00 -3.08 -9.26
CA ALA A 102 12.87 -1.91 -9.28
C ALA A 102 13.52 -1.60 -7.91
N GLY A 103 13.28 -2.43 -6.91
CA GLY A 103 13.77 -2.25 -5.54
C GLY A 103 13.06 -1.16 -4.76
N LYS A 104 12.02 -0.54 -5.28
CA LYS A 104 11.26 0.53 -4.63
C LYS A 104 10.33 -0.03 -3.56
N ILE A 105 9.90 0.81 -2.63
CA ILE A 105 9.06 0.37 -1.51
C ILE A 105 7.66 0.00 -1.98
N VAL A 106 7.16 -1.14 -1.48
CA VAL A 106 5.75 -1.51 -1.55
C VAL A 106 5.22 -1.66 -0.13
N GLY A 107 4.26 -0.81 0.24
CA GLY A 107 3.58 -0.84 1.53
C GLY A 107 2.25 -1.57 1.42
N MET A 108 2.00 -2.52 2.31
CA MET A 108 0.77 -3.31 2.33
C MET A 108 0.28 -3.46 3.75
N ILE A 109 -1.00 -3.20 4.00
CA ILE A 109 -1.61 -3.36 5.33
C ILE A 109 -2.88 -4.22 5.24
N CYS A 110 -3.13 -5.01 6.27
CA CYS A 110 -4.34 -5.80 6.49
C CYS A 110 -4.55 -6.84 5.36
N HIS A 111 -5.62 -6.73 4.56
CA HIS A 111 -5.90 -7.63 3.44
C HIS A 111 -5.08 -7.30 2.17
N ALA A 112 -4.30 -6.24 2.17
CA ALA A 112 -3.50 -5.80 1.02
C ALA A 112 -2.51 -6.87 0.52
N GLY A 113 -2.10 -7.80 1.38
CA GLY A 113 -1.26 -8.93 1.01
C GLY A 113 -1.81 -9.78 -0.14
N LEU A 114 -3.14 -9.77 -0.36
CA LEU A 114 -3.76 -10.44 -1.52
C LEU A 114 -3.25 -9.87 -2.85
N VAL A 115 -3.01 -8.56 -2.92
CA VAL A 115 -2.41 -7.92 -4.09
C VAL A 115 -0.95 -8.36 -4.25
N GLY A 116 -0.19 -8.40 -3.15
CA GLY A 116 1.20 -8.88 -3.14
C GLY A 116 1.33 -10.33 -3.61
N ILE A 117 0.41 -11.21 -3.21
CA ILE A 117 0.32 -12.60 -3.68
C ILE A 117 0.13 -12.63 -5.20
N SER A 118 -0.86 -11.90 -5.71
CA SER A 118 -1.14 -11.86 -7.15
C SER A 118 -0.01 -11.23 -7.95
N ALA A 119 0.72 -10.27 -7.36
CA ALA A 119 1.91 -9.68 -7.96
C ALA A 119 3.15 -10.62 -7.91
N GLY A 120 3.09 -11.73 -7.17
CA GLY A 120 4.18 -12.70 -7.08
C GLY A 120 5.38 -12.21 -6.27
N ILE A 121 5.18 -11.29 -5.32
CA ILE A 121 6.27 -10.64 -4.58
C ILE A 121 6.44 -11.13 -3.14
N VAL A 122 5.62 -12.09 -2.68
CA VAL A 122 5.59 -12.53 -1.27
C VAL A 122 6.38 -13.81 -1.01
N ALA A 123 6.62 -14.64 -2.03
CA ALA A 123 7.31 -15.92 -1.86
C ALA A 123 8.74 -15.73 -1.31
N GLY A 124 9.08 -16.50 -0.26
CA GLY A 124 10.37 -16.42 0.40
C GLY A 124 10.56 -15.18 1.28
N ARG A 125 9.50 -14.37 1.48
CA ARG A 125 9.54 -13.15 2.29
C ARG A 125 8.82 -13.34 3.62
N ARG A 126 9.24 -12.59 4.63
CA ARG A 126 8.47 -12.43 5.86
C ARG A 126 7.29 -11.51 5.58
N ALA A 127 6.12 -11.85 6.10
CA ALA A 127 4.90 -11.11 5.87
C ALA A 127 4.01 -11.10 7.11
N THR A 128 3.25 -10.04 7.26
CA THR A 128 2.13 -9.95 8.20
C THR A 128 0.90 -9.38 7.49
N GLY A 129 -0.23 -9.35 8.16
CA GLY A 129 -1.47 -8.81 7.64
C GLY A 129 -2.65 -9.21 8.51
N SER A 130 -3.86 -9.02 8.02
CA SER A 130 -5.04 -9.56 8.68
C SER A 130 -4.94 -11.08 8.83
N LEU A 131 -5.35 -11.57 9.99
CA LEU A 131 -5.36 -13.02 10.25
C LEU A 131 -6.18 -13.79 9.21
N GLY A 132 -7.17 -13.13 8.60
CA GLY A 132 -8.01 -13.73 7.55
C GLY A 132 -7.27 -14.11 6.27
N ILE A 133 -6.07 -13.56 6.02
CA ILE A 133 -5.25 -13.90 4.85
C ILE A 133 -3.95 -14.63 5.21
N LYS A 134 -3.81 -15.07 6.46
CA LYS A 134 -2.60 -15.76 6.91
C LYS A 134 -2.30 -16.99 6.06
N ASP A 135 -3.29 -17.86 5.89
CA ASP A 135 -3.11 -19.11 5.15
C ASP A 135 -2.83 -18.85 3.66
N ASP A 136 -3.44 -17.81 3.09
CA ASP A 136 -3.15 -17.38 1.71
C ASP A 136 -1.68 -16.97 1.55
N LEU A 137 -1.14 -16.17 2.48
CA LEU A 137 0.25 -15.75 2.47
C LEU A 137 1.21 -16.94 2.65
N VAL A 138 0.92 -17.84 3.59
CA VAL A 138 1.72 -19.06 3.82
C VAL A 138 1.68 -19.96 2.58
N ASN A 139 0.52 -20.20 2.00
CA ASN A 139 0.36 -21.01 0.80
C ASN A 139 1.05 -20.38 -0.42
N ALA A 140 1.18 -19.05 -0.45
CA ALA A 140 1.95 -18.34 -1.47
C ALA A 140 3.47 -18.34 -1.22
N GLY A 141 3.93 -19.00 -0.17
CA GLY A 141 5.36 -19.18 0.14
C GLY A 141 5.95 -18.11 1.06
N ALA A 142 5.13 -17.28 1.70
CA ALA A 142 5.61 -16.33 2.68
C ALA A 142 5.80 -16.97 4.07
N THR A 143 6.69 -16.41 4.86
CA THR A 143 6.83 -16.74 6.29
C THR A 143 5.97 -15.76 7.10
N TRP A 144 4.92 -16.29 7.72
CA TRP A 144 4.04 -15.47 8.56
C TRP A 144 4.74 -15.02 9.84
N VAL A 145 4.60 -13.72 10.14
CA VAL A 145 5.08 -13.12 11.39
C VAL A 145 3.94 -12.30 11.99
N ASP A 146 3.56 -12.59 13.24
CA ASP A 146 2.50 -11.87 13.93
C ASP A 146 3.06 -10.65 14.67
N GLU A 147 3.37 -9.61 13.90
CA GLU A 147 3.87 -8.32 14.39
C GLU A 147 2.99 -7.17 13.87
N PRO A 148 2.84 -6.08 14.64
CA PRO A 148 2.07 -4.90 14.23
C PRO A 148 2.52 -4.33 12.89
N SER A 149 3.82 -4.30 12.66
CA SER A 149 4.44 -3.89 11.40
C SER A 149 5.80 -4.57 11.26
N LEU A 150 6.18 -4.87 10.05
CA LEU A 150 7.52 -5.37 9.75
C LEU A 150 7.99 -4.86 8.39
N ARG A 151 9.30 -4.83 8.22
CA ARG A 151 9.96 -4.60 6.94
C ARG A 151 10.79 -5.82 6.57
N ASP A 152 10.65 -6.25 5.31
CA ASP A 152 11.51 -7.27 4.71
C ASP A 152 11.99 -6.77 3.35
N GLY A 153 13.24 -6.36 3.29
CA GLY A 153 13.79 -5.70 2.11
C GLY A 153 13.04 -4.41 1.75
N ASN A 154 12.40 -4.41 0.61
CA ASN A 154 11.58 -3.31 0.12
C ASN A 154 10.06 -3.50 0.33
N LEU A 155 9.66 -4.51 1.08
CA LEU A 155 8.28 -4.72 1.49
C LEU A 155 8.07 -4.18 2.91
N VAL A 156 7.08 -3.33 3.09
CA VAL A 156 6.63 -2.81 4.37
C VAL A 156 5.23 -3.30 4.64
N TRP A 157 5.03 -3.95 5.77
CA TRP A 157 3.79 -4.59 6.15
C TRP A 157 3.16 -3.95 7.38
N GLY A 158 1.83 -3.87 7.40
CA GLY A 158 1.03 -3.57 8.57
C GLY A 158 -0.01 -4.67 8.79
N ARG A 159 -0.31 -4.98 10.05
CA ARG A 159 -1.19 -6.10 10.38
C ARG A 159 -2.67 -5.75 10.23
N VAL A 160 -3.16 -4.79 11.00
CA VAL A 160 -4.58 -4.38 11.04
C VAL A 160 -4.72 -2.89 11.39
N VAL A 161 -5.96 -2.40 11.50
CA VAL A 161 -6.27 -0.97 11.75
C VAL A 161 -5.55 -0.41 12.99
N GLU A 162 -5.53 -1.16 14.08
CA GLU A 162 -4.88 -0.76 15.34
C GLU A 162 -3.38 -0.54 15.16
N ASP A 163 -2.79 -1.13 14.16
CA ASP A 163 -1.35 -1.11 13.88
C ASP A 163 -0.94 -0.03 12.86
N ILE A 164 -1.89 0.78 12.36
CA ILE A 164 -1.63 1.88 11.41
C ILE A 164 -0.47 2.78 11.88
N PRO A 165 -0.36 3.19 13.16
CA PRO A 165 0.76 4.02 13.59
C PRO A 165 2.13 3.35 13.41
N ALA A 166 2.24 2.04 13.67
CA ALA A 166 3.46 1.27 13.47
C ALA A 166 3.79 1.12 11.98
N PHE A 167 2.78 0.79 11.16
CA PHE A 167 2.90 0.70 9.71
C PHE A 167 3.36 2.02 9.08
N CYS A 168 2.70 3.13 9.42
CA CYS A 168 3.07 4.45 8.89
C CYS A 168 4.48 4.85 9.30
N ARG A 169 4.90 4.57 10.54
CA ARG A 169 6.27 4.85 11.01
C ARG A 169 7.30 4.08 10.19
N GLU A 170 7.08 2.79 9.99
CA GLU A 170 7.99 1.95 9.20
C GLU A 170 8.03 2.36 7.73
N LEU A 171 6.86 2.71 7.16
CA LEU A 171 6.77 3.19 5.78
C LEU A 171 7.56 4.49 5.58
N VAL A 172 7.41 5.45 6.50
CA VAL A 172 8.17 6.72 6.48
C VAL A 172 9.67 6.45 6.64
N ASN A 173 10.07 5.58 7.56
CA ASN A 173 11.47 5.20 7.75
C ASN A 173 12.06 4.60 6.47
N ALA A 174 11.36 3.62 5.89
CA ALA A 174 11.81 2.94 4.68
C ALA A 174 11.98 3.89 3.48
N LEU A 175 11.09 4.89 3.36
CA LEU A 175 11.15 5.89 2.30
C LEU A 175 12.24 6.94 2.53
N ALA A 176 12.46 7.34 3.78
CA ALA A 176 13.45 8.36 4.14
C ALA A 176 14.90 7.86 3.98
N GLU A 177 15.12 6.56 4.03
CA GLU A 177 16.44 5.92 3.86
C GLU A 177 16.87 5.82 2.38
N ARG A 178 16.04 6.21 1.46
CA ARG A 178 16.26 6.11 0.01
C ARG A 178 16.37 7.51 -0.59
#